data_d25c47934d5d00b6b5ec6bc1eb21a5c7
#
_entry.id   d25c47934d5d00b6b5ec6bc1eb21a5c7
#
_cell.length_a   1.000
_cell.length_b   1.000
_cell.length_c   1.000
_cell.angle_alpha   90.00
_cell.angle_beta   90.00
_cell.angle_gamma   90.00
#
_symmetry.space_group_name_H-M   'P 1'
#
loop_
_entity.id
_entity.type
_entity.pdbx_description
1 polymer ?
#
loop_
_entity_poly.entity_id
_entity_poly.type
_entity_poly.pdbx_seq_one_letter_code
_entity_poly.pdbx_strand_id
1 'polypeptide(L)'
;MPRLPSLFLALFLIVPVQAQTLAERLGFLAADKLLIINGDDVGMCHTGNQAAIASLERGLMTSATLMVPCPWFPEIVAYAKANPVRDFGIHLVQTSEWKTYRWGPVAPWDQVPGLLDPEGYFWSETPQVYAKGTPQEALIEARAQIRKALAAGLDITHLDSHMGVLQYLPAYLDVYRQLAVEFDLPVRMASQAAFEAGGQPSWRARFAADGILFPDDFVHDLKYEGPASVKSLWMRRLTDLKPGITEIYIHAGQPTEELKAITGSWAVRSAEFETFTNDPDLRALLERQGVKRIGYRPIRDLQRSLRNSRAKP
;
A
#
# COMPACT_ATOMS: atom_id res chain seq x y z
N MET A 1 40.27 9.97 66.87
CA MET A 1 39.30 10.51 65.86
C MET A 1 39.17 9.46 64.78
N PRO A 2 38.03 8.81 64.60
CA PRO A 2 37.81 7.81 63.55
C PRO A 2 37.44 8.54 62.26
N ARG A 3 38.08 8.14 61.12
CA ARG A 3 37.80 8.60 59.77
C ARG A 3 36.55 7.88 59.25
N LEU A 4 35.52 8.63 58.86
CA LEU A 4 34.34 8.10 58.14
C LEU A 4 34.77 7.74 56.67
N PRO A 5 34.28 6.60 56.13
CA PRO A 5 34.51 6.29 54.71
C PRO A 5 33.55 7.10 53.86
N SER A 6 34.09 7.78 52.85
CA SER A 6 33.31 8.47 51.82
C SER A 6 32.61 7.44 50.94
N LEU A 7 31.28 7.41 51.00
CA LEU A 7 30.43 6.58 50.12
C LEU A 7 30.32 7.29 48.75
N PHE A 8 31.02 6.79 47.74
CA PHE A 8 30.82 7.22 46.37
C PHE A 8 29.53 6.60 45.85
N LEU A 9 28.48 7.42 45.71
CA LEU A 9 27.23 7.03 45.03
C LEU A 9 27.43 7.11 43.53
N ALA A 10 27.64 5.98 42.89
CA ALA A 10 27.69 5.90 41.42
C ALA A 10 26.28 6.08 40.86
N LEU A 11 26.02 7.24 40.27
CA LEU A 11 24.77 7.53 39.54
C LEU A 11 24.83 6.83 38.21
N PHE A 12 24.19 5.66 38.06
CA PHE A 12 23.96 5.03 36.78
C PHE A 12 22.92 5.83 36.03
N LEU A 13 23.35 6.60 35.03
CA LEU A 13 22.47 7.20 34.02
C LEU A 13 21.86 6.07 33.18
N ILE A 14 20.62 5.74 33.46
CA ILE A 14 19.80 4.87 32.59
C ILE A 14 19.52 5.71 31.35
N VAL A 15 20.33 5.55 30.31
CA VAL A 15 20.01 6.07 28.98
C VAL A 15 18.83 5.23 28.46
N PRO A 16 17.67 5.82 28.15
CA PRO A 16 16.56 5.07 27.60
C PRO A 16 17.03 4.45 26.27
N VAL A 17 16.96 3.13 26.19
CA VAL A 17 17.17 2.43 24.91
C VAL A 17 16.03 2.86 24.00
N GLN A 18 16.32 3.72 23.05
CA GLN A 18 15.35 4.17 22.06
C GLN A 18 14.91 2.94 21.25
N ALA A 19 13.59 2.73 21.19
CA ALA A 19 13.05 1.61 20.43
C ALA A 19 13.48 1.72 18.94
N GLN A 20 13.99 0.63 18.39
CA GLN A 20 14.42 0.59 16.99
C GLN A 20 13.27 0.96 16.05
N THR A 21 13.54 1.85 15.09
CA THR A 21 12.64 2.18 14.00
C THR A 21 12.40 0.96 13.09
N LEU A 22 11.37 0.99 12.26
CA LEU A 22 11.13 -0.07 11.30
C LEU A 22 12.31 -0.22 10.33
N ALA A 23 12.91 0.89 9.89
CA ALA A 23 14.10 0.88 9.03
C ALA A 23 15.28 0.13 9.68
N GLU A 24 15.58 0.42 10.97
CA GLU A 24 16.64 -0.28 11.70
C GLU A 24 16.36 -1.77 11.88
N ARG A 25 15.10 -2.13 12.13
CA ARG A 25 14.69 -3.54 12.25
C ARG A 25 14.81 -4.31 10.93
N LEU A 26 14.78 -3.61 9.80
CA LEU A 26 15.05 -4.13 8.46
C LEU A 26 16.54 -4.12 8.09
N GLY A 27 17.42 -3.68 9.00
CA GLY A 27 18.88 -3.66 8.80
C GLY A 27 19.42 -2.40 8.11
N PHE A 28 18.62 -1.33 8.04
CA PHE A 28 19.04 -0.01 7.54
C PHE A 28 19.46 0.91 8.69
N LEU A 29 20.05 2.04 8.38
CA LEU A 29 20.35 3.07 9.37
C LEU A 29 19.09 3.89 9.67
N ALA A 30 18.99 4.43 10.89
CA ALA A 30 17.88 5.32 11.29
C ALA A 30 17.78 6.58 10.40
N ALA A 31 18.90 7.03 9.82
CA ALA A 31 18.96 8.17 8.92
C ALA A 31 18.65 7.83 7.44
N ASP A 32 18.51 6.56 7.09
CA ASP A 32 18.23 6.14 5.71
C ASP A 32 16.82 6.57 5.29
N LYS A 33 16.72 7.02 4.05
CA LYS A 33 15.46 7.31 3.36
C LYS A 33 15.09 6.10 2.53
N LEU A 34 14.03 5.40 2.94
CA LEU A 34 13.52 4.22 2.25
C LEU A 34 12.23 4.57 1.52
N LEU A 35 12.11 4.14 0.26
CA LEU A 35 10.98 4.46 -0.59
C LEU A 35 10.35 3.19 -1.16
N ILE A 36 9.05 3.03 -0.92
CA ILE A 36 8.19 2.08 -1.61
C ILE A 36 7.46 2.82 -2.71
N ILE A 37 7.57 2.34 -3.96
CA ILE A 37 6.83 2.86 -5.10
C ILE A 37 5.87 1.76 -5.53
N ASN A 38 4.60 1.91 -5.16
CA ASN A 38 3.56 0.93 -5.44
C ASN A 38 2.81 1.28 -6.74
N GLY A 39 2.57 0.29 -7.57
CA GLY A 39 1.66 0.41 -8.72
C GLY A 39 0.27 -0.04 -8.31
N ASP A 40 -0.67 0.90 -8.23
CA ASP A 40 -2.07 0.62 -7.95
C ASP A 40 -2.82 0.17 -9.21
N ASP A 41 -4.01 -0.39 -9.07
CA ASP A 41 -4.94 -0.82 -10.12
C ASP A 41 -4.41 -1.93 -11.07
N VAL A 42 -3.40 -2.69 -10.68
CA VAL A 42 -2.86 -3.74 -11.55
C VAL A 42 -3.82 -4.94 -11.60
N GLY A 43 -4.01 -5.51 -12.78
CA GLY A 43 -5.07 -6.51 -13.03
C GLY A 43 -6.34 -5.91 -13.60
N MET A 44 -6.46 -4.58 -13.61
CA MET A 44 -7.60 -3.86 -14.14
C MET A 44 -7.77 -4.10 -15.65
N CYS A 45 -6.73 -3.84 -16.44
CA CYS A 45 -6.72 -4.02 -17.89
C CYS A 45 -5.36 -4.51 -18.40
N HIS A 46 -5.34 -5.02 -19.64
CA HIS A 46 -4.11 -5.51 -20.25
C HIS A 46 -3.02 -4.44 -20.31
N THR A 47 -3.36 -3.27 -20.79
CA THR A 47 -2.43 -2.14 -20.91
C THR A 47 -1.84 -1.71 -19.57
N GLY A 48 -2.66 -1.71 -18.50
CA GLY A 48 -2.20 -1.44 -17.14
C GLY A 48 -1.22 -2.51 -16.66
N ASN A 49 -1.50 -3.79 -16.90
CA ASN A 49 -0.59 -4.88 -16.57
C ASN A 49 0.76 -4.74 -17.28
N GLN A 50 0.76 -4.46 -18.59
CA GLN A 50 1.99 -4.28 -19.37
C GLN A 50 2.83 -3.09 -18.88
N ALA A 51 2.16 -1.99 -18.50
CA ALA A 51 2.84 -0.83 -17.93
C ALA A 51 3.44 -1.15 -16.55
N ALA A 52 2.70 -1.84 -15.68
CA ALA A 52 3.17 -2.25 -14.37
C ALA A 52 4.36 -3.22 -14.46
N ILE A 53 4.28 -4.23 -15.32
CA ILE A 53 5.38 -5.17 -15.58
C ILE A 53 6.64 -4.40 -16.03
N ALA A 54 6.52 -3.53 -17.00
CA ALA A 54 7.64 -2.74 -17.49
C ALA A 54 8.25 -1.82 -16.39
N SER A 55 7.40 -1.22 -15.55
CA SER A 55 7.85 -0.41 -14.41
C SER A 55 8.55 -1.23 -13.33
N LEU A 56 8.10 -2.46 -13.06
CA LEU A 56 8.75 -3.38 -12.12
C LEU A 56 10.10 -3.90 -12.65
N GLU A 57 10.20 -4.16 -13.95
CA GLU A 57 11.40 -4.74 -14.55
C GLU A 57 12.53 -3.74 -14.76
N ARG A 58 12.23 -2.59 -15.33
CA ARG A 58 13.23 -1.58 -15.74
C ARG A 58 13.03 -0.20 -15.16
N GLY A 59 11.88 0.06 -14.53
CA GLY A 59 11.53 1.34 -13.92
C GLY A 59 11.91 1.47 -12.45
N LEU A 60 11.15 2.28 -11.77
CA LEU A 60 11.36 2.60 -10.35
C LEU A 60 10.39 1.88 -9.40
N MET A 61 9.29 1.28 -9.91
CA MET A 61 8.33 0.53 -9.09
C MET A 61 9.02 -0.59 -8.31
N THR A 62 8.59 -0.76 -7.06
CA THR A 62 9.13 -1.78 -6.14
C THR A 62 8.07 -2.80 -5.72
N SER A 63 6.80 -2.46 -5.85
CA SER A 63 5.66 -3.32 -5.55
C SER A 63 4.45 -2.95 -6.42
N ALA A 64 3.44 -3.80 -6.46
CA ALA A 64 2.17 -3.52 -7.10
C ALA A 64 1.01 -4.15 -6.34
N THR A 65 -0.18 -3.56 -6.40
CA THR A 65 -1.39 -4.11 -5.78
C THR A 65 -2.45 -4.46 -6.83
N LEU A 66 -3.02 -5.66 -6.65
CA LEU A 66 -3.80 -6.34 -7.67
C LEU A 66 -5.30 -6.23 -7.41
N MET A 67 -6.06 -5.78 -8.43
CA MET A 67 -7.51 -5.73 -8.45
C MET A 67 -8.09 -7.11 -8.80
N VAL A 68 -8.34 -7.92 -7.78
CA VAL A 68 -8.78 -9.32 -7.92
C VAL A 68 -10.14 -9.50 -8.62
N PRO A 69 -11.12 -8.57 -8.49
CA PRO A 69 -12.38 -8.67 -9.23
C PRO A 69 -12.25 -8.45 -10.74
N CYS A 70 -11.19 -7.78 -11.18
CA CYS A 70 -11.06 -7.33 -12.56
C CYS A 70 -10.68 -8.45 -13.55
N PRO A 71 -11.12 -8.35 -14.83
CA PRO A 71 -10.98 -9.42 -15.81
C PRO A 71 -9.53 -9.80 -16.17
N TRP A 72 -8.59 -8.86 -16.07
CA TRP A 72 -7.18 -9.07 -16.41
C TRP A 72 -6.30 -9.51 -15.22
N PHE A 73 -6.92 -9.79 -14.07
CA PHE A 73 -6.25 -10.37 -12.91
C PHE A 73 -5.48 -11.68 -13.22
N PRO A 74 -6.02 -12.65 -14.02
CA PRO A 74 -5.27 -13.88 -14.32
C PRO A 74 -3.95 -13.66 -15.06
N GLU A 75 -3.85 -12.63 -15.91
CA GLU A 75 -2.62 -12.31 -16.62
C GLU A 75 -1.50 -11.92 -15.66
N ILE A 76 -1.80 -10.99 -14.74
CA ILE A 76 -0.77 -10.54 -13.78
C ILE A 76 -0.44 -11.64 -12.76
N VAL A 77 -1.38 -12.53 -12.42
CA VAL A 77 -1.10 -13.72 -11.60
C VAL A 77 -0.09 -14.62 -12.29
N ALA A 78 -0.24 -14.86 -13.60
CA ALA A 78 0.71 -15.68 -14.37
C ALA A 78 2.12 -15.06 -14.32
N TYR A 79 2.23 -13.76 -14.51
CA TYR A 79 3.49 -13.03 -14.38
C TYR A 79 4.09 -13.13 -12.97
N ALA A 80 3.28 -12.89 -11.93
CA ALA A 80 3.73 -12.93 -10.54
C ALA A 80 4.29 -14.31 -10.15
N LYS A 81 3.64 -15.38 -10.59
CA LYS A 81 4.11 -16.76 -10.37
C LYS A 81 5.41 -17.07 -11.09
N ALA A 82 5.62 -16.53 -12.28
CA ALA A 82 6.87 -16.67 -13.04
C ALA A 82 8.00 -15.80 -12.46
N ASN A 83 7.67 -14.79 -11.64
CA ASN A 83 8.61 -13.81 -11.07
C ASN A 83 8.46 -13.69 -9.55
N PRO A 84 8.71 -14.76 -8.75
CA PRO A 84 8.39 -14.84 -7.33
C PRO A 84 9.17 -13.85 -6.45
N VAL A 85 10.21 -13.22 -6.97
CA VAL A 85 10.99 -12.18 -6.28
C VAL A 85 10.32 -10.80 -6.32
N ARG A 86 9.31 -10.62 -7.19
CA ARG A 86 8.57 -9.36 -7.29
C ARG A 86 7.51 -9.28 -6.20
N ASP A 87 7.22 -8.06 -5.75
CA ASP A 87 6.27 -7.81 -4.68
C ASP A 87 4.87 -7.52 -5.23
N PHE A 88 3.91 -8.38 -4.85
CA PHE A 88 2.50 -8.19 -5.19
C PHE A 88 1.63 -8.24 -3.93
N GLY A 89 0.89 -7.15 -3.71
CA GLY A 89 -0.16 -7.04 -2.70
C GLY A 89 -1.55 -7.16 -3.31
N ILE A 90 -2.57 -6.98 -2.49
CA ILE A 90 -3.96 -6.95 -2.93
C ILE A 90 -4.52 -5.54 -2.77
N HIS A 91 -4.99 -4.98 -3.89
CA HIS A 91 -5.78 -3.75 -3.95
C HIS A 91 -7.23 -4.11 -3.64
N LEU A 92 -7.64 -3.96 -2.36
CA LEU A 92 -8.97 -4.36 -1.91
C LEU A 92 -10.03 -3.44 -2.51
N VAL A 93 -10.91 -4.00 -3.32
CA VAL A 93 -11.84 -3.27 -4.19
C VAL A 93 -13.26 -3.38 -3.67
N GLN A 94 -13.94 -2.23 -3.48
CA GLN A 94 -15.37 -2.12 -3.17
C GLN A 94 -16.08 -1.06 -4.03
N THR A 95 -15.38 -0.51 -5.04
CA THR A 95 -15.91 0.49 -5.98
C THR A 95 -15.59 0.11 -7.42
N SER A 96 -16.38 0.62 -8.38
CA SER A 96 -16.17 0.46 -9.83
C SER A 96 -16.56 1.76 -10.53
N GLU A 97 -15.60 2.69 -10.62
CA GLU A 97 -15.85 4.11 -10.90
C GLU A 97 -16.08 4.48 -12.37
N TRP A 98 -15.85 3.57 -13.32
CA TRP A 98 -15.98 3.91 -14.75
C TRP A 98 -17.35 3.55 -15.33
N LYS A 99 -17.70 4.16 -16.47
CA LYS A 99 -19.05 4.06 -17.03
C LYS A 99 -19.30 2.75 -17.78
N THR A 100 -18.36 2.33 -18.62
CA THR A 100 -18.55 1.22 -19.57
C THR A 100 -17.68 0.02 -19.25
N TYR A 101 -16.67 0.19 -18.44
CA TYR A 101 -15.80 -0.88 -17.97
C TYR A 101 -15.98 -1.03 -16.46
N ARG A 102 -16.75 -2.03 -16.06
CA ARG A 102 -17.21 -2.20 -14.68
C ARG A 102 -16.98 -3.62 -14.19
N TRP A 103 -16.85 -3.77 -12.89
CA TRP A 103 -16.67 -5.06 -12.23
C TRP A 103 -17.57 -5.17 -11.00
N GLY A 104 -17.92 -6.42 -10.68
CA GLY A 104 -18.70 -6.79 -9.50
C GLY A 104 -17.84 -7.55 -8.47
N PRO A 105 -18.50 -8.12 -7.45
CA PRO A 105 -17.82 -8.76 -6.33
C PRO A 105 -17.23 -10.13 -6.69
N VAL A 106 -16.27 -10.55 -5.89
CA VAL A 106 -15.77 -11.93 -5.84
C VAL A 106 -16.65 -12.80 -4.94
N ALA A 107 -17.19 -12.23 -3.86
CA ALA A 107 -18.15 -12.90 -3.00
C ALA A 107 -19.49 -13.13 -3.72
N PRO A 108 -20.30 -14.12 -3.31
CA PRO A 108 -21.68 -14.26 -3.78
C PRO A 108 -22.49 -12.97 -3.57
N TRP A 109 -23.28 -12.57 -4.57
CA TRP A 109 -24.02 -11.31 -4.58
C TRP A 109 -25.00 -11.15 -3.41
N ASP A 110 -25.62 -12.24 -3.01
CA ASP A 110 -26.55 -12.31 -1.90
C ASP A 110 -25.90 -12.10 -0.52
N GLN A 111 -24.56 -12.21 -0.45
CA GLN A 111 -23.79 -11.94 0.78
C GLN A 111 -23.31 -10.50 0.90
N VAL A 112 -23.33 -9.73 -0.19
CA VAL A 112 -22.80 -8.36 -0.25
C VAL A 112 -23.73 -7.40 -1.02
N PRO A 113 -25.07 -7.51 -0.85
CA PRO A 113 -26.03 -6.75 -1.66
C PRO A 113 -25.88 -5.23 -1.52
N GLY A 114 -25.47 -4.74 -0.34
CA GLY A 114 -25.29 -3.31 -0.10
C GLY A 114 -24.07 -2.71 -0.80
N LEU A 115 -23.11 -3.54 -1.22
CA LEU A 115 -21.95 -3.08 -2.01
C LEU A 115 -22.28 -2.91 -3.49
N LEU A 116 -23.46 -3.35 -3.94
CA LEU A 116 -23.81 -3.42 -5.36
C LEU A 116 -24.85 -2.38 -5.73
N ASP A 117 -24.70 -1.85 -6.93
CA ASP A 117 -25.73 -1.03 -7.58
C ASP A 117 -26.85 -1.92 -8.17
N PRO A 118 -27.92 -1.33 -8.71
CA PRO A 118 -29.01 -2.11 -9.29
C PRO A 118 -28.63 -2.98 -10.49
N GLU A 119 -27.47 -2.75 -11.13
CA GLU A 119 -26.97 -3.54 -12.24
C GLU A 119 -26.05 -4.69 -11.80
N GLY A 120 -25.75 -4.79 -10.48
CA GLY A 120 -24.91 -5.83 -9.90
C GLY A 120 -23.41 -5.55 -9.94
N TYR A 121 -23.01 -4.32 -10.23
CA TYR A 121 -21.63 -3.87 -10.12
C TYR A 121 -21.39 -3.17 -8.78
N PHE A 122 -20.15 -3.01 -8.37
CA PHE A 122 -19.85 -2.14 -7.24
C PHE A 122 -20.30 -0.70 -7.51
N TRP A 123 -20.64 0.02 -6.46
CA TRP A 123 -20.91 1.45 -6.50
C TRP A 123 -19.72 2.20 -7.12
N SER A 124 -19.99 3.30 -7.82
CA SER A 124 -18.95 4.07 -8.50
C SER A 124 -18.09 4.92 -7.55
N GLU A 125 -18.59 5.23 -6.35
CA GLU A 125 -17.94 6.16 -5.43
C GLU A 125 -17.96 5.66 -3.99
N THR A 126 -16.89 5.97 -3.25
CA THR A 126 -16.73 5.64 -1.82
C THR A 126 -17.92 6.10 -0.93
N PRO A 127 -18.49 7.32 -1.08
CA PRO A 127 -19.65 7.72 -0.28
C PRO A 127 -20.89 6.83 -0.48
N GLN A 128 -21.08 6.27 -1.68
CA GLN A 128 -22.18 5.36 -1.96
C GLN A 128 -22.00 4.02 -1.22
N VAL A 129 -20.77 3.50 -1.18
CA VAL A 129 -20.43 2.30 -0.39
C VAL A 129 -20.77 2.52 1.08
N TYR A 130 -20.41 3.68 1.65
CA TYR A 130 -20.70 3.99 3.05
C TYR A 130 -22.19 4.20 3.34
N ALA A 131 -22.94 4.70 2.37
CA ALA A 131 -24.36 4.95 2.51
C ALA A 131 -25.24 3.69 2.32
N LYS A 132 -24.77 2.71 1.57
CA LYS A 132 -25.56 1.55 1.12
C LYS A 132 -25.02 0.22 1.67
N GLY A 133 -23.71 0.06 1.71
CA GLY A 133 -23.03 -1.12 2.22
C GLY A 133 -22.81 -1.08 3.72
N THR A 134 -22.38 -2.21 4.24
CA THR A 134 -21.99 -2.38 5.65
C THR A 134 -20.53 -2.80 5.77
N PRO A 135 -19.86 -2.52 6.91
CA PRO A 135 -18.53 -3.05 7.18
C PRO A 135 -18.43 -4.57 7.12
N GLN A 136 -19.52 -5.27 7.47
CA GLN A 136 -19.58 -6.73 7.41
C GLN A 136 -19.55 -7.23 5.96
N GLU A 137 -20.31 -6.61 5.05
CA GLU A 137 -20.26 -6.93 3.62
C GLU A 137 -18.88 -6.63 3.03
N ALA A 138 -18.28 -5.49 3.39
CA ALA A 138 -16.92 -5.14 2.98
C ALA A 138 -15.88 -6.16 3.48
N LEU A 139 -16.04 -6.70 4.69
CA LEU A 139 -15.19 -7.77 5.23
C LEU A 139 -15.36 -9.07 4.45
N ILE A 140 -16.60 -9.47 4.12
CA ILE A 140 -16.89 -10.68 3.35
C ILE A 140 -16.25 -10.59 1.97
N GLU A 141 -16.46 -9.48 1.27
CA GLU A 141 -15.91 -9.25 -0.07
C GLU A 141 -14.38 -9.19 -0.06
N ALA A 142 -13.77 -8.38 0.79
CA ALA A 142 -12.32 -8.25 0.84
C ALA A 142 -11.63 -9.58 1.20
N ARG A 143 -12.23 -10.36 2.13
CA ARG A 143 -11.77 -11.71 2.45
C ARG A 143 -11.85 -12.65 1.26
N ALA A 144 -12.93 -12.57 0.45
CA ALA A 144 -13.09 -13.37 -0.76
C ALA A 144 -12.02 -13.01 -1.81
N GLN A 145 -11.69 -11.73 -1.98
CA GLN A 145 -10.62 -11.27 -2.86
C GLN A 145 -9.26 -11.85 -2.43
N ILE A 146 -8.89 -11.73 -1.17
CA ILE A 146 -7.61 -12.27 -0.66
C ILE A 146 -7.56 -13.79 -0.86
N ARG A 147 -8.62 -14.51 -0.52
CA ARG A 147 -8.68 -15.97 -0.68
C ARG A 147 -8.59 -16.41 -2.14
N LYS A 148 -9.24 -15.69 -3.06
CA LYS A 148 -9.12 -15.95 -4.51
C LYS A 148 -7.69 -15.75 -4.99
N ALA A 149 -6.99 -14.72 -4.53
CA ALA A 149 -5.61 -14.46 -4.86
C ALA A 149 -4.67 -15.57 -4.32
N LEU A 150 -4.86 -16.00 -3.07
CA LEU A 150 -4.11 -17.12 -2.48
C LEU A 150 -4.38 -18.44 -3.21
N ALA A 151 -5.64 -18.73 -3.56
CA ALA A 151 -6.02 -19.90 -4.34
C ALA A 151 -5.41 -19.91 -5.75
N ALA A 152 -5.18 -18.73 -6.33
CA ALA A 152 -4.47 -18.57 -7.60
C ALA A 152 -2.94 -18.78 -7.47
N GLY A 153 -2.42 -18.95 -6.25
CA GLY A 153 -1.00 -19.21 -5.97
C GLY A 153 -0.14 -17.96 -5.83
N LEU A 154 -0.74 -16.80 -5.52
CA LEU A 154 0.02 -15.58 -5.24
C LEU A 154 0.68 -15.63 -3.86
N ASP A 155 1.94 -15.20 -3.80
CA ASP A 155 2.66 -14.89 -2.57
C ASP A 155 2.41 -13.41 -2.20
N ILE A 156 1.30 -13.17 -1.50
CA ILE A 156 0.84 -11.81 -1.18
C ILE A 156 1.79 -11.15 -0.18
N THR A 157 2.23 -9.92 -0.48
CA THR A 157 3.18 -9.18 0.36
C THR A 157 2.55 -8.12 1.25
N HIS A 158 1.40 -7.55 0.87
CA HIS A 158 0.73 -6.50 1.64
C HIS A 158 -0.72 -6.28 1.18
N LEU A 159 -1.43 -5.43 1.90
CA LEU A 159 -2.77 -4.97 1.55
C LEU A 159 -2.80 -3.46 1.39
N ASP A 160 -3.62 -2.98 0.45
CA ASP A 160 -4.08 -1.60 0.39
C ASP A 160 -5.56 -1.55 -0.01
N SER A 161 -6.12 -0.39 -0.33
CA SER A 161 -7.55 -0.25 -0.61
C SER A 161 -7.81 0.70 -1.76
N HIS A 162 -8.46 0.19 -2.80
CA HIS A 162 -8.92 0.98 -3.94
C HIS A 162 -9.81 2.14 -3.49
N MET A 163 -9.53 3.35 -4.00
CA MET A 163 -10.18 4.60 -3.60
C MET A 163 -10.22 4.83 -2.07
N GLY A 164 -9.40 4.14 -1.28
CA GLY A 164 -9.32 4.28 0.17
C GLY A 164 -10.56 3.82 0.94
N VAL A 165 -11.48 3.04 0.37
CA VAL A 165 -12.74 2.64 0.99
C VAL A 165 -12.54 2.07 2.40
N LEU A 166 -11.55 1.20 2.59
CA LEU A 166 -11.28 0.60 3.90
C LEU A 166 -10.40 1.47 4.82
N GLN A 167 -10.06 2.72 4.43
CA GLN A 167 -9.06 3.53 5.15
C GLN A 167 -9.61 4.84 5.74
N TYR A 168 -10.84 5.28 5.39
CA TYR A 168 -11.36 6.57 5.83
C TYR A 168 -12.26 6.49 7.07
N LEU A 169 -13.25 5.59 7.09
CA LEU A 169 -14.17 5.50 8.22
C LEU A 169 -13.70 4.47 9.26
N PRO A 170 -13.84 4.76 10.57
CA PRO A 170 -13.37 3.88 11.65
C PRO A 170 -13.88 2.43 11.56
N ALA A 171 -15.15 2.22 11.18
CA ALA A 171 -15.71 0.89 11.06
C ALA A 171 -15.11 0.09 9.88
N TYR A 172 -14.82 0.74 8.77
CA TYR A 172 -14.14 0.13 7.62
C TYR A 172 -12.64 -0.04 7.85
N LEU A 173 -12.02 0.89 8.57
CA LEU A 173 -10.61 0.77 8.96
C LEU A 173 -10.40 -0.41 9.94
N ASP A 174 -11.40 -0.73 10.77
CA ASP A 174 -11.37 -1.93 11.60
C ASP A 174 -11.48 -3.22 10.76
N VAL A 175 -12.27 -3.21 9.68
CA VAL A 175 -12.27 -4.31 8.67
C VAL A 175 -10.88 -4.51 8.08
N TYR A 176 -10.21 -3.43 7.69
CA TYR A 176 -8.86 -3.47 7.14
C TYR A 176 -7.86 -4.07 8.14
N ARG A 177 -7.96 -3.66 9.42
CA ARG A 177 -7.17 -4.21 10.53
C ARG A 177 -7.44 -5.71 10.75
N GLN A 178 -8.71 -6.13 10.76
CA GLN A 178 -9.08 -7.55 10.89
C GLN A 178 -8.46 -8.41 9.79
N LEU A 179 -8.52 -7.95 8.54
CA LEU A 179 -7.93 -8.65 7.40
C LEU A 179 -6.40 -8.73 7.51
N ALA A 180 -5.73 -7.65 7.90
CA ALA A 180 -4.30 -7.63 8.12
C ALA A 180 -3.85 -8.65 9.18
N VAL A 181 -4.63 -8.78 10.26
CA VAL A 181 -4.40 -9.78 11.33
C VAL A 181 -4.67 -11.20 10.84
N GLU A 182 -5.82 -11.42 10.16
CA GLU A 182 -6.27 -12.74 9.68
C GLU A 182 -5.25 -13.36 8.73
N PHE A 183 -4.73 -12.54 7.79
CA PHE A 183 -3.82 -13.02 6.74
C PHE A 183 -2.34 -12.77 7.04
N ASP A 184 -2.02 -12.18 8.20
CA ASP A 184 -0.65 -11.82 8.62
C ASP A 184 0.10 -11.03 7.55
N LEU A 185 -0.48 -9.89 7.15
CA LEU A 185 0.04 -9.03 6.10
C LEU A 185 0.24 -7.60 6.60
N PRO A 186 1.38 -6.95 6.27
CA PRO A 186 1.56 -5.52 6.45
C PRO A 186 0.58 -4.75 5.55
N VAL A 187 0.40 -3.47 5.85
CA VAL A 187 -0.60 -2.64 5.17
C VAL A 187 -0.04 -1.28 4.76
N ARG A 188 -0.57 -0.72 3.67
CA ARG A 188 -0.48 0.71 3.41
C ARG A 188 -1.15 1.48 4.54
N MET A 189 -0.48 2.52 5.05
CA MET A 189 -0.96 3.26 6.20
C MET A 189 -0.61 4.75 6.10
N ALA A 190 -1.60 5.61 6.33
CA ALA A 190 -1.37 7.04 6.44
C ALA A 190 -0.44 7.38 7.62
N SER A 191 0.25 8.52 7.55
CA SER A 191 1.13 8.97 8.63
C SER A 191 0.35 9.26 9.92
N GLN A 192 1.06 9.28 11.05
CA GLN A 192 0.45 9.65 12.34
C GLN A 192 -0.16 11.06 12.26
N ALA A 193 0.52 12.00 11.64
CA ALA A 193 0.02 13.37 11.47
C ALA A 193 -1.28 13.42 10.63
N ALA A 194 -1.40 12.57 9.59
CA ALA A 194 -2.64 12.48 8.80
C ALA A 194 -3.81 11.94 9.65
N PHE A 195 -3.57 10.92 10.47
CA PHE A 195 -4.60 10.41 11.40
C PHE A 195 -4.99 11.42 12.48
N GLU A 196 -4.04 12.19 13.01
CA GLU A 196 -4.31 13.26 13.96
C GLU A 196 -5.16 14.36 13.32
N ALA A 197 -4.81 14.81 12.13
CA ALA A 197 -5.57 15.79 11.36
C ALA A 197 -6.99 15.30 11.03
N GLY A 198 -7.16 14.00 10.81
CA GLY A 198 -8.46 13.35 10.60
C GLY A 198 -9.25 13.04 11.89
N GLY A 199 -8.76 13.44 13.08
CA GLY A 199 -9.42 13.16 14.35
C GLY A 199 -9.39 11.68 14.80
N GLN A 200 -8.46 10.89 14.25
CA GLN A 200 -8.37 9.44 14.48
C GLN A 200 -6.97 8.99 14.94
N PRO A 201 -6.34 9.60 15.96
CA PRO A 201 -4.92 9.45 16.29
C PRO A 201 -4.51 8.04 16.77
N SER A 202 -5.46 7.20 17.18
CA SER A 202 -5.16 5.91 17.82
C SER A 202 -4.92 4.75 16.83
N TRP A 203 -5.20 4.90 15.55
CA TRP A 203 -5.23 3.76 14.62
C TRP A 203 -3.87 3.12 14.39
N ARG A 204 -2.82 3.91 14.19
CA ARG A 204 -1.47 3.33 14.04
C ARG A 204 -1.07 2.50 15.25
N ALA A 205 -1.36 2.98 16.47
CA ALA A 205 -1.10 2.25 17.71
C ALA A 205 -1.92 0.95 17.80
N ARG A 206 -3.19 0.96 17.34
CA ARG A 206 -4.03 -0.26 17.31
C ARG A 206 -3.47 -1.33 16.37
N PHE A 207 -3.10 -0.97 15.13
CA PHE A 207 -2.45 -1.91 14.20
C PHE A 207 -1.11 -2.44 14.75
N ALA A 208 -0.28 -1.56 15.34
CA ALA A 208 0.99 -1.95 15.94
C ALA A 208 0.81 -2.91 17.14
N ALA A 209 -0.23 -2.70 17.97
CA ALA A 209 -0.57 -3.59 19.08
C ALA A 209 -0.91 -5.02 18.60
N ASP A 210 -1.52 -5.16 17.44
CA ASP A 210 -1.79 -6.45 16.80
C ASP A 210 -0.55 -7.04 16.10
N GLY A 211 0.57 -6.33 16.11
CA GLY A 211 1.82 -6.76 15.49
C GLY A 211 1.88 -6.52 13.98
N ILE A 212 0.97 -5.72 13.43
CA ILE A 212 0.95 -5.36 12.02
C ILE A 212 1.97 -4.25 11.77
N LEU A 213 2.81 -4.44 10.74
CA LEU A 213 3.80 -3.49 10.29
C LEU A 213 3.28 -2.66 9.11
N PHE A 214 3.75 -1.42 9.02
CA PHE A 214 3.34 -0.46 7.99
C PHE A 214 4.42 0.62 7.82
N PRO A 215 4.49 1.30 6.66
CA PRO A 215 5.40 2.43 6.43
C PRO A 215 5.19 3.58 7.42
N ASP A 216 6.22 4.41 7.60
CA ASP A 216 6.16 5.58 8.48
C ASP A 216 5.25 6.66 7.90
N ASP A 217 5.28 6.82 6.56
CA ASP A 217 4.50 7.82 5.84
C ASP A 217 3.92 7.27 4.52
N PHE A 218 2.83 7.89 4.07
CA PHE A 218 2.17 7.61 2.80
C PHE A 218 1.77 8.92 2.13
N VAL A 219 2.30 9.17 0.94
CA VAL A 219 1.98 10.36 0.14
C VAL A 219 0.72 10.10 -0.67
N HIS A 220 -0.40 10.71 -0.30
CA HIS A 220 -1.73 10.43 -0.87
C HIS A 220 -2.49 11.65 -1.39
N ASP A 221 -2.08 12.87 -1.07
CA ASP A 221 -2.77 14.12 -1.46
C ASP A 221 -2.30 14.65 -2.83
N LEU A 222 -2.26 13.79 -3.82
CA LEU A 222 -1.80 14.14 -5.16
C LEU A 222 -2.88 14.89 -5.93
N LYS A 223 -2.58 16.09 -6.39
CA LYS A 223 -3.42 16.89 -7.27
C LYS A 223 -2.63 17.25 -8.53
N TYR A 224 -2.96 16.61 -9.62
CA TYR A 224 -2.38 16.91 -10.92
C TYR A 224 -3.20 18.00 -11.64
N GLU A 225 -2.51 18.97 -12.18
CA GLU A 225 -3.08 19.98 -13.09
C GLU A 225 -3.07 19.49 -14.55
N GLY A 226 -3.13 18.18 -14.72
CA GLY A 226 -3.03 17.47 -15.99
C GLY A 226 -1.71 16.69 -16.14
N PRO A 227 -1.54 15.96 -17.26
CA PRO A 227 -0.40 15.04 -17.43
C PRO A 227 0.96 15.75 -17.41
N ALA A 228 1.05 16.99 -17.90
CA ALA A 228 2.29 17.76 -17.90
C ALA A 228 2.82 18.10 -16.50
N SER A 229 1.96 18.11 -15.49
CA SER A 229 2.34 18.42 -14.09
C SER A 229 2.89 17.22 -13.31
N VAL A 230 2.71 16.00 -13.82
CA VAL A 230 3.04 14.75 -13.10
C VAL A 230 4.53 14.72 -12.70
N LYS A 231 5.43 14.85 -13.67
CA LYS A 231 6.88 14.82 -13.41
C LYS A 231 7.30 15.91 -12.41
N SER A 232 6.87 17.14 -12.60
CA SER A 232 7.26 18.25 -11.73
C SER A 232 6.71 18.10 -10.30
N LEU A 233 5.51 17.53 -10.14
CA LEU A 233 4.93 17.21 -8.84
C LEU A 233 5.78 16.17 -8.11
N TRP A 234 6.10 15.05 -8.77
CA TRP A 234 6.89 13.99 -8.16
C TRP A 234 8.32 14.41 -7.86
N MET A 235 8.96 15.19 -8.75
CA MET A 235 10.28 15.76 -8.48
C MET A 235 10.29 16.60 -7.20
N ARG A 236 9.26 17.45 -6.99
CA ARG A 236 9.13 18.22 -5.73
C ARG A 236 8.88 17.32 -4.52
N ARG A 237 7.88 16.42 -4.59
CA ARG A 237 7.51 15.54 -3.46
C ARG A 237 8.66 14.64 -3.00
N LEU A 238 9.44 14.13 -3.95
CA LEU A 238 10.55 13.22 -3.63
C LEU A 238 11.86 13.95 -3.26
N THR A 239 11.93 15.28 -3.44
CA THR A 239 13.05 16.08 -2.95
C THR A 239 13.10 16.13 -1.41
N ASP A 240 11.96 16.16 -0.75
CA ASP A 240 11.84 16.40 0.69
C ASP A 240 11.56 15.14 1.51
N LEU A 241 11.93 13.96 0.99
CA LEU A 241 11.77 12.70 1.73
C LEU A 241 12.54 12.75 3.05
N LYS A 242 11.84 12.31 4.11
CA LYS A 242 12.41 12.21 5.47
C LYS A 242 13.05 10.83 5.69
N PRO A 243 13.95 10.69 6.68
CA PRO A 243 14.39 9.38 7.16
C PRO A 243 13.19 8.49 7.56
N GLY A 244 13.33 7.18 7.36
CA GLY A 244 12.27 6.20 7.57
C GLY A 244 11.72 5.66 6.25
N ILE A 245 10.59 4.97 6.30
CA ILE A 245 9.95 4.33 5.16
C ILE A 245 8.76 5.17 4.69
N THR A 246 8.87 5.73 3.49
CA THR A 246 7.78 6.42 2.81
C THR A 246 7.21 5.54 1.71
N GLU A 247 5.89 5.41 1.64
CA GLU A 247 5.20 4.84 0.48
C GLU A 247 4.63 5.94 -0.40
N ILE A 248 4.76 5.74 -1.71
CA ILE A 248 4.02 6.47 -2.75
C ILE A 248 3.33 5.48 -3.67
N TYR A 249 2.30 5.95 -4.38
CA TYR A 249 1.60 5.13 -5.37
C TYR A 249 1.53 5.83 -6.73
N ILE A 250 1.45 5.03 -7.79
CA ILE A 250 1.24 5.47 -9.16
C ILE A 250 0.25 4.51 -9.84
N HIS A 251 -0.42 5.00 -10.88
CA HIS A 251 -1.30 4.20 -11.72
C HIS A 251 -0.70 4.09 -13.13
N ALA A 252 0.36 3.31 -13.28
CA ALA A 252 1.05 3.19 -14.56
C ALA A 252 0.13 2.64 -15.66
N GLY A 253 0.09 3.29 -16.83
CA GLY A 253 -0.68 2.84 -17.98
C GLY A 253 -0.08 3.34 -19.31
N GLN A 254 -0.02 2.48 -20.33
CA GLN A 254 0.42 2.90 -21.66
C GLN A 254 -0.74 3.61 -22.41
N PRO A 255 -0.48 4.60 -23.27
CA PRO A 255 -1.52 5.40 -23.95
C PRO A 255 -2.15 4.68 -25.14
N THR A 256 -2.70 3.49 -24.90
CA THR A 256 -3.38 2.67 -25.92
C THR A 256 -4.85 3.05 -26.06
N GLU A 257 -5.49 2.59 -27.14
CA GLU A 257 -6.93 2.77 -27.33
C GLU A 257 -7.75 2.03 -26.26
N GLU A 258 -7.24 0.90 -25.71
CA GLU A 258 -7.88 0.24 -24.58
C GLU A 258 -7.95 1.18 -23.35
N LEU A 259 -6.82 1.75 -22.94
CA LEU A 259 -6.81 2.61 -21.73
C LEU A 259 -7.66 3.88 -21.91
N LYS A 260 -7.64 4.47 -23.11
CA LYS A 260 -8.47 5.64 -23.46
C LYS A 260 -9.96 5.33 -23.44
N ALA A 261 -10.34 4.13 -23.82
CA ALA A 261 -11.74 3.68 -23.78
C ALA A 261 -12.21 3.40 -22.33
N ILE A 262 -11.32 2.96 -21.46
CA ILE A 262 -11.63 2.61 -20.07
C ILE A 262 -11.77 3.85 -19.18
N THR A 263 -10.78 4.77 -19.21
CA THR A 263 -10.69 5.84 -18.23
C THR A 263 -10.30 7.20 -18.80
N GLY A 264 -10.95 8.26 -18.29
CA GLY A 264 -10.57 9.65 -18.60
C GLY A 264 -9.21 10.07 -18.02
N SER A 265 -8.67 9.32 -17.05
CA SER A 265 -7.34 9.60 -16.47
C SER A 265 -6.18 8.99 -17.27
N TRP A 266 -6.43 8.41 -18.44
CA TRP A 266 -5.41 7.72 -19.25
C TRP A 266 -4.15 8.55 -19.48
N ALA A 267 -4.28 9.86 -19.71
CA ALA A 267 -3.14 10.72 -19.98
C ALA A 267 -2.25 10.94 -18.75
N VAL A 268 -2.85 11.06 -17.56
CA VAL A 268 -2.12 11.12 -16.28
C VAL A 268 -1.42 9.79 -16.00
N ARG A 269 -2.12 8.67 -16.16
CA ARG A 269 -1.55 7.32 -16.00
C ARG A 269 -0.36 7.09 -16.93
N SER A 270 -0.45 7.62 -18.15
CA SER A 270 0.64 7.54 -19.13
C SER A 270 1.83 8.40 -18.72
N ALA A 271 1.59 9.59 -18.19
CA ALA A 271 2.63 10.47 -17.68
C ALA A 271 3.32 9.90 -16.42
N GLU A 272 2.56 9.21 -15.55
CA GLU A 272 3.13 8.46 -14.42
C GLU A 272 4.01 7.30 -14.93
N PHE A 273 3.53 6.52 -15.89
CA PHE A 273 4.31 5.46 -16.52
C PHE A 273 5.64 5.99 -17.08
N GLU A 274 5.61 7.07 -17.88
CA GLU A 274 6.82 7.68 -18.43
C GLU A 274 7.77 8.18 -17.34
N THR A 275 7.24 8.90 -16.35
CA THR A 275 8.04 9.49 -15.26
C THR A 275 8.74 8.41 -14.42
N PHE A 276 8.06 7.32 -14.10
CA PHE A 276 8.59 6.29 -13.21
C PHE A 276 9.28 5.13 -13.93
N THR A 277 9.14 5.02 -15.25
CA THR A 277 9.72 3.90 -16.01
C THR A 277 10.86 4.35 -16.92
N ASN A 278 10.66 5.43 -17.67
CA ASN A 278 11.54 5.81 -18.77
C ASN A 278 12.36 7.08 -18.47
N ASP A 279 11.84 8.00 -17.63
CA ASP A 279 12.48 9.29 -17.36
C ASP A 279 13.72 9.12 -16.47
N PRO A 280 14.91 9.59 -16.88
CA PRO A 280 16.14 9.46 -16.10
C PRO A 280 16.22 10.44 -14.93
N ASP A 281 15.51 11.57 -14.98
CA ASP A 281 15.69 12.66 -14.00
C ASP A 281 15.22 12.26 -12.61
N LEU A 282 14.08 11.55 -12.53
CA LEU A 282 13.56 11.07 -11.26
C LEU A 282 14.49 10.01 -10.63
N ARG A 283 15.01 9.10 -11.47
CA ARG A 283 16.04 8.14 -11.01
C ARG A 283 17.28 8.86 -10.47
N ALA A 284 17.81 9.81 -11.24
CA ALA A 284 18.96 10.59 -10.84
C ALA A 284 18.72 11.42 -9.56
N LEU A 285 17.48 11.92 -9.35
CA LEU A 285 17.10 12.61 -8.10
C LEU A 285 17.22 11.66 -6.90
N LEU A 286 16.61 10.48 -6.97
CA LEU A 286 16.61 9.48 -5.89
C LEU A 286 18.06 9.04 -5.56
N GLU A 287 18.86 8.80 -6.59
CA GLU A 287 20.27 8.42 -6.44
C GLU A 287 21.09 9.52 -5.74
N ARG A 288 20.98 10.79 -6.19
CA ARG A 288 21.68 11.92 -5.56
C ARG A 288 21.30 12.11 -4.09
N GLN A 289 20.07 11.78 -3.71
CA GLN A 289 19.61 11.89 -2.32
C GLN A 289 19.93 10.65 -1.48
N GLY A 290 20.53 9.61 -2.04
CA GLY A 290 20.81 8.37 -1.35
C GLY A 290 19.54 7.59 -0.96
N VAL A 291 18.43 7.78 -1.68
CA VAL A 291 17.18 7.07 -1.42
C VAL A 291 17.31 5.60 -1.81
N LYS A 292 17.03 4.71 -0.86
CA LYS A 292 17.04 3.27 -1.07
C LYS A 292 15.61 2.81 -1.37
N ARG A 293 15.41 2.12 -2.49
CA ARG A 293 14.11 1.59 -2.86
C ARG A 293 13.94 0.19 -2.28
N ILE A 294 12.80 -0.05 -1.64
CA ILE A 294 12.42 -1.35 -1.08
C ILE A 294 10.99 -1.70 -1.51
N GLY A 295 10.62 -2.98 -1.41
CA GLY A 295 9.23 -3.42 -1.52
C GLY A 295 8.64 -3.76 -0.16
N TYR A 296 7.45 -4.36 -0.14
CA TYR A 296 6.78 -4.80 1.08
C TYR A 296 7.24 -6.17 1.59
N ARG A 297 7.84 -6.99 0.73
CA ARG A 297 8.31 -8.34 1.11
C ARG A 297 9.20 -8.35 2.36
N PRO A 298 10.25 -7.52 2.48
CA PRO A 298 11.06 -7.50 3.71
C PRO A 298 10.25 -7.10 4.94
N ILE A 299 9.25 -6.22 4.82
CA ILE A 299 8.37 -5.84 5.93
C ILE A 299 7.50 -7.01 6.36
N ARG A 300 6.89 -7.74 5.39
CA ARG A 300 6.11 -8.94 5.65
C ARG A 300 6.94 -10.03 6.33
N ASP A 301 8.12 -10.28 5.81
CA ASP A 301 8.98 -11.36 6.32
C ASP A 301 9.46 -11.04 7.74
N LEU A 302 9.75 -9.77 8.04
CA LEU A 302 10.01 -9.30 9.40
C LEU A 302 8.78 -9.49 10.29
N GLN A 303 7.59 -9.09 9.86
CA GLN A 303 6.33 -9.24 10.62
C GLN A 303 6.12 -10.71 11.02
N ARG A 304 6.21 -11.61 10.05
CA ARG A 304 6.06 -13.06 10.27
C ARG A 304 7.13 -13.63 11.21
N SER A 305 8.37 -13.18 11.08
CA SER A 305 9.46 -13.57 11.97
C SER A 305 9.19 -13.20 13.43
N LEU A 306 8.71 -11.97 13.65
CA LEU A 306 8.36 -11.46 14.98
C LEU A 306 7.16 -12.20 15.60
N ARG A 307 6.17 -12.54 14.80
CA ARG A 307 5.03 -13.35 15.26
C ARG A 307 5.47 -14.74 15.67
N ASN A 308 6.30 -15.41 14.87
CA ASN A 308 6.82 -16.74 15.16
C ASN A 308 7.71 -16.77 16.42
N SER A 309 8.47 -15.70 16.68
CA SER A 309 9.29 -15.61 17.90
C SER A 309 8.47 -15.40 19.17
N ARG A 310 7.31 -14.75 19.09
CA ARG A 310 6.37 -14.58 20.21
C ARG A 310 5.55 -15.84 20.51
N ALA A 311 5.37 -16.71 19.53
CA ALA A 311 4.61 -17.97 19.67
C ALA A 311 5.44 -19.15 20.20
N LYS A 312 6.76 -18.99 20.32
CA LYS A 312 7.64 -20.00 20.97
C LYS A 312 7.58 -19.79 22.47
N PRO A 313 7.24 -20.85 23.26
CA PRO A 313 7.16 -20.80 24.72
C PRO A 313 8.51 -20.52 25.38
#